data_836e24b25d553e10df3a3dcb6dbd8c0e
#
_entry.id   836e24b25d553e10df3a3dcb6dbd8c0e
#
_cell.length_a   1.000
_cell.length_b   1.000
_cell.length_c   1.000
_cell.angle_alpha   90.00
_cell.angle_beta   90.00
_cell.angle_gamma   90.00
#
_symmetry.space_group_name_H-M   'P 1'
#
loop_
_entity.id
_entity.type
_entity.pdbx_description
1 polymer ?
#
loop_
_entity_poly.entity_id
_entity_poly.type
_entity_poly.pdbx_seq_one_letter_code
_entity_poly.pdbx_strand_id
1 'polypeptide(L)'
;MARITRRSFTTYGVSGAIGMPLMANFTTAAPVTTNPAFKLGLVTYNLGAKFDIPTLIRVCKATGIGPVELRTTHSHGVEPSLTKDQRKEVRKKFQDAGVEIWGCGSVCEFHAAEQAKVQENIETCKKFVELVQDIGGKGVKVRPNGFPKGVSEEKTLEQIGKALVECGKAASNAGVEIWVEVHGSGTAKPKNMHTIMKHCNHPSVGVTWNSNADDVQNGSVKESFELLKPWIKSCHINDLFKDQSGQYPYRELFSLFTKSGYNRTTLIEVGRTFPDEASTIEFLKYYKALWLELCRG
;
A
#
# COMPACT_ATOMS: atom_id res chain seq x y z
N MET A 1 -46.59 36.81 -13.23
CA MET A 1 -47.26 36.02 -14.28
C MET A 1 -46.88 36.57 -15.63
N ALA A 2 -46.01 35.90 -16.37
CA ALA A 2 -45.67 36.27 -17.76
C ALA A 2 -45.84 34.99 -18.61
N ARG A 3 -46.74 35.10 -19.60
CA ARG A 3 -47.05 34.02 -20.55
C ARG A 3 -45.98 33.94 -21.63
N ILE A 4 -45.44 32.77 -21.89
CA ILE A 4 -44.55 32.50 -23.03
C ILE A 4 -45.42 32.04 -24.21
N THR A 5 -45.43 32.81 -25.32
CA THR A 5 -46.12 32.49 -26.55
C THR A 5 -45.25 31.63 -27.47
N ARG A 6 -45.88 30.59 -28.04
CA ARG A 6 -45.32 29.75 -29.10
C ARG A 6 -45.08 30.52 -30.37
N ARG A 7 -43.86 30.48 -30.92
CA ARG A 7 -43.57 30.88 -32.31
C ARG A 7 -43.55 29.67 -33.23
N SER A 8 -44.34 29.78 -34.28
CA SER A 8 -44.46 28.87 -35.39
C SER A 8 -43.21 28.92 -36.26
N PHE A 9 -42.66 27.77 -36.61
CA PHE A 9 -41.61 27.68 -37.66
C PHE A 9 -42.24 27.32 -38.99
N THR A 10 -42.02 28.19 -39.95
CA THR A 10 -42.45 28.03 -41.35
C THR A 10 -41.41 27.13 -42.06
N THR A 11 -41.90 26.05 -42.72
CA THR A 11 -41.12 25.11 -43.49
C THR A 11 -40.79 25.74 -44.87
N TYR A 12 -39.51 25.87 -45.22
CA TYR A 12 -39.07 26.04 -46.62
C TYR A 12 -38.47 24.69 -47.07
N GLY A 13 -39.12 24.11 -48.09
CA GLY A 13 -38.63 22.96 -48.78
C GLY A 13 -37.50 23.35 -49.74
N VAL A 14 -36.37 22.67 -49.67
CA VAL A 14 -35.36 22.67 -50.74
C VAL A 14 -35.09 21.21 -51.09
N SER A 15 -35.46 20.82 -52.30
CA SER A 15 -35.10 19.52 -52.87
C SER A 15 -33.64 19.55 -53.32
N GLY A 16 -32.84 18.62 -52.89
CA GLY A 16 -31.44 18.51 -53.35
C GLY A 16 -30.75 17.26 -52.85
N ALA A 17 -30.52 16.35 -53.75
CA ALA A 17 -29.47 15.32 -53.81
C ALA A 17 -29.31 14.34 -52.64
N ILE A 18 -29.60 13.08 -52.98
CA ILE A 18 -29.33 11.89 -52.18
C ILE A 18 -27.81 11.72 -52.03
N GLY A 19 -27.26 12.17 -50.90
CA GLY A 19 -25.93 11.78 -50.44
C GLY A 19 -26.09 10.65 -49.41
N MET A 20 -25.62 9.44 -49.70
CA MET A 20 -25.53 8.36 -48.70
C MET A 20 -24.68 8.82 -47.53
N PRO A 21 -25.16 8.76 -46.29
CA PRO A 21 -24.28 8.95 -45.15
C PRO A 21 -23.33 7.75 -45.05
N LEU A 22 -22.03 8.00 -45.15
CA LEU A 22 -21.00 7.08 -44.69
C LEU A 22 -21.24 6.88 -43.19
N MET A 23 -21.86 5.74 -42.80
CA MET A 23 -21.90 5.29 -41.43
C MET A 23 -20.47 4.96 -41.03
N ALA A 24 -19.76 5.88 -40.41
CA ALA A 24 -18.54 5.60 -39.70
C ALA A 24 -18.93 4.69 -38.51
N ASN A 25 -18.65 3.40 -38.65
CA ASN A 25 -18.74 2.47 -37.51
C ASN A 25 -17.68 2.88 -36.48
N PHE A 26 -18.08 3.74 -35.53
CA PHE A 26 -17.34 3.88 -34.28
C PHE A 26 -17.53 2.57 -33.49
N THR A 27 -16.67 1.60 -33.78
CA THR A 27 -16.44 0.51 -32.82
C THR A 27 -15.81 1.13 -31.57
N THR A 28 -16.64 1.55 -30.64
CA THR A 28 -16.20 1.76 -29.27
C THR A 28 -15.73 0.40 -28.78
N ALA A 29 -14.42 0.17 -28.80
CA ALA A 29 -13.85 -0.95 -28.08
C ALA A 29 -14.35 -0.82 -26.64
N ALA A 30 -15.16 -1.79 -26.16
CA ALA A 30 -15.55 -1.85 -24.76
C ALA A 30 -14.26 -1.78 -23.93
N PRO A 31 -14.20 -0.96 -22.89
CA PRO A 31 -13.01 -0.91 -22.04
C PRO A 31 -12.79 -2.32 -21.50
N VAL A 32 -11.64 -2.90 -21.79
CA VAL A 32 -11.23 -4.19 -21.23
C VAL A 32 -11.04 -3.93 -19.74
N THR A 33 -12.05 -4.24 -18.95
CA THR A 33 -12.05 -4.14 -17.49
C THR A 33 -11.28 -5.33 -16.93
N THR A 34 -9.98 -5.40 -17.18
CA THR A 34 -9.13 -6.34 -16.45
C THR A 34 -8.88 -5.77 -15.06
N ASN A 35 -9.36 -6.48 -14.03
CA ASN A 35 -8.94 -6.15 -12.67
C ASN A 35 -7.41 -6.20 -12.60
N PRO A 36 -6.77 -5.29 -11.84
CA PRO A 36 -5.33 -5.32 -11.68
C PRO A 36 -4.88 -6.65 -11.07
N ALA A 37 -3.70 -7.13 -11.44
CA ALA A 37 -3.13 -8.36 -10.90
C ALA A 37 -2.79 -8.25 -9.40
N PHE A 38 -2.64 -7.03 -8.90
CA PHE A 38 -2.40 -6.74 -7.48
C PHE A 38 -3.69 -6.43 -6.72
N LYS A 39 -3.67 -6.67 -5.42
CA LYS A 39 -4.84 -6.50 -4.54
C LYS A 39 -4.87 -5.14 -3.86
N LEU A 40 -6.07 -4.68 -3.48
CA LEU A 40 -6.25 -3.59 -2.54
C LEU A 40 -6.43 -4.14 -1.13
N GLY A 41 -5.55 -3.78 -0.23
CA GLY A 41 -5.60 -4.13 1.19
C GLY A 41 -5.70 -2.91 2.10
N LEU A 42 -5.62 -3.15 3.39
CA LEU A 42 -5.75 -2.13 4.45
C LEU A 42 -4.63 -2.27 5.48
N VAL A 43 -3.95 -1.18 5.82
CA VAL A 43 -3.18 -1.05 7.07
C VAL A 43 -4.12 -0.59 8.17
N THR A 44 -4.04 -1.18 9.35
CA THR A 44 -4.87 -0.74 10.49
C THR A 44 -4.46 0.64 11.06
N TYR A 45 -3.57 1.37 10.39
CA TYR A 45 -3.21 2.74 10.74
C TYR A 45 -4.47 3.59 10.93
N ASN A 46 -4.44 4.80 11.28
CA ASN A 46 -5.55 5.69 11.64
C ASN A 46 -7.00 5.16 11.43
N LEU A 47 -7.32 4.64 10.23
CA LEU A 47 -8.66 4.12 9.90
C LEU A 47 -9.12 2.97 10.80
N GLY A 48 -8.22 2.05 11.10
CA GLY A 48 -8.51 0.82 11.84
C GLY A 48 -7.84 0.74 13.20
N ALA A 49 -7.19 1.80 13.68
CA ALA A 49 -6.43 1.78 14.94
C ALA A 49 -7.27 1.38 16.16
N LYS A 50 -8.56 1.73 16.14
CA LYS A 50 -9.52 1.44 17.23
C LYS A 50 -10.35 0.17 16.99
N PHE A 51 -10.15 -0.54 15.90
CA PHE A 51 -10.93 -1.73 15.57
C PHE A 51 -10.31 -2.97 16.21
N ASP A 52 -11.15 -3.74 16.88
CA ASP A 52 -10.86 -5.11 17.26
C ASP A 52 -10.92 -6.05 16.04
N ILE A 53 -10.54 -7.31 16.22
CA ILE A 53 -10.54 -8.30 15.13
C ILE A 53 -11.93 -8.49 14.51
N PRO A 54 -13.03 -8.65 15.28
CA PRO A 54 -14.36 -8.75 14.71
C PRO A 54 -14.77 -7.56 13.85
N THR A 55 -14.48 -6.34 14.29
CA THR A 55 -14.75 -5.10 13.55
C THR A 55 -13.94 -5.02 12.26
N LEU A 56 -12.62 -5.33 12.30
CA LEU A 56 -11.78 -5.39 11.11
C LEU A 56 -12.33 -6.36 10.07
N ILE A 57 -12.74 -7.55 10.51
CA ILE A 57 -13.33 -8.57 9.64
C ILE A 57 -14.64 -8.05 9.00
N ARG A 58 -15.53 -7.43 9.78
CA ARG A 58 -16.77 -6.85 9.23
C ARG A 58 -16.47 -5.77 8.19
N VAL A 59 -15.56 -4.85 8.47
CA VAL A 59 -15.15 -3.79 7.55
C VAL A 59 -14.59 -4.38 6.25
N CYS A 60 -13.68 -5.34 6.33
CA CYS A 60 -13.11 -6.01 5.16
C CYS A 60 -14.20 -6.70 4.31
N LYS A 61 -15.12 -7.42 4.94
CA LYS A 61 -16.23 -8.09 4.25
C LYS A 61 -17.22 -7.12 3.60
N ALA A 62 -17.57 -6.03 4.31
CA ALA A 62 -18.51 -5.03 3.81
C ALA A 62 -17.96 -4.22 2.61
N THR A 63 -16.64 -4.09 2.51
CA THR A 63 -15.96 -3.32 1.46
C THR A 63 -15.36 -4.20 0.37
N GLY A 64 -15.14 -5.49 0.66
CA GLY A 64 -14.34 -6.38 -0.18
C GLY A 64 -12.90 -5.88 -0.33
N ILE A 65 -12.35 -5.24 0.72
CA ILE A 65 -10.95 -4.82 0.82
C ILE A 65 -10.24 -5.79 1.75
N GLY A 66 -9.13 -6.30 1.34
CA GLY A 66 -8.21 -7.21 2.01
C GLY A 66 -7.19 -7.71 1.01
N PRO A 67 -6.02 -8.04 1.46
CA PRO A 67 -5.52 -8.39 2.80
C PRO A 67 -5.37 -7.24 3.81
N VAL A 68 -5.07 -7.59 5.08
CA VAL A 68 -4.89 -6.61 6.18
C VAL A 68 -3.47 -6.69 6.74
N GLU A 69 -2.80 -5.53 6.86
CA GLU A 69 -1.59 -5.36 7.65
C GLU A 69 -1.97 -4.87 9.06
N LEU A 70 -1.63 -5.67 10.06
CA LEU A 70 -1.94 -5.43 11.48
C LEU A 70 -0.81 -4.62 12.12
N ARG A 71 -1.02 -3.33 12.33
CA ARG A 71 0.00 -2.47 12.95
C ARG A 71 0.01 -2.64 14.46
N THR A 72 1.22 -2.76 15.04
CA THR A 72 1.41 -2.89 16.51
C THR A 72 0.74 -1.75 17.28
N THR A 73 0.40 -2.01 18.54
CA THR A 73 -0.23 -1.09 19.51
C THR A 73 -1.66 -0.64 19.18
N HIS A 74 -2.32 -1.33 18.27
CA HIS A 74 -3.71 -1.05 17.92
C HIS A 74 -4.70 -1.97 18.64
N SER A 75 -5.99 -1.59 18.66
CA SER A 75 -7.03 -2.25 19.46
C SER A 75 -7.32 -3.71 19.10
N HIS A 76 -6.87 -4.19 17.92
CA HIS A 76 -6.95 -5.62 17.57
C HIS A 76 -6.09 -6.50 18.50
N GLY A 77 -5.10 -5.96 19.20
CA GLY A 77 -4.30 -6.66 20.20
C GLY A 77 -3.39 -7.77 19.66
N VAL A 78 -3.11 -7.79 18.35
CA VAL A 78 -2.22 -8.81 17.76
C VAL A 78 -0.77 -8.37 17.92
N GLU A 79 -0.12 -8.95 18.94
CA GLU A 79 1.21 -8.53 19.39
C GLU A 79 2.12 -9.76 19.64
N PRO A 80 3.45 -9.59 19.65
CA PRO A 80 4.39 -10.67 19.97
C PRO A 80 4.19 -11.31 21.36
N SER A 81 3.54 -10.62 22.28
CA SER A 81 3.22 -11.12 23.63
C SER A 81 2.11 -12.17 23.66
N LEU A 82 1.36 -12.35 22.57
CA LEU A 82 0.33 -13.38 22.49
C LEU A 82 0.92 -14.78 22.64
N THR A 83 0.22 -15.62 23.43
CA THR A 83 0.54 -17.05 23.51
C THR A 83 0.32 -17.77 22.16
N LYS A 84 0.91 -18.93 21.97
CA LYS A 84 0.70 -19.73 20.76
C LYS A 84 -0.76 -20.06 20.50
N ASP A 85 -1.56 -20.31 21.53
CA ASP A 85 -2.98 -20.61 21.37
C ASP A 85 -3.78 -19.38 20.97
N GLN A 86 -3.47 -18.20 21.54
CA GLN A 86 -4.05 -16.94 21.10
C GLN A 86 -3.70 -16.62 19.63
N ARG A 87 -2.46 -16.87 19.20
CA ARG A 87 -2.06 -16.69 17.79
C ARG A 87 -2.81 -17.64 16.86
N LYS A 88 -3.05 -18.90 17.26
CA LYS A 88 -3.89 -19.85 16.52
C LYS A 88 -5.34 -19.35 16.41
N GLU A 89 -5.88 -18.79 17.49
CA GLU A 89 -7.22 -18.21 17.50
C GLU A 89 -7.33 -17.02 16.55
N VAL A 90 -6.35 -16.10 16.57
CA VAL A 90 -6.26 -15.00 15.59
C VAL A 90 -6.29 -15.54 14.17
N ARG A 91 -5.40 -16.47 13.85
CA ARG A 91 -5.35 -17.10 12.53
C ARG A 91 -6.69 -17.71 12.13
N LYS A 92 -7.31 -18.47 13.04
CA LYS A 92 -8.61 -19.11 12.78
C LYS A 92 -9.71 -18.09 12.47
N LYS A 93 -9.82 -17.00 13.26
CA LYS A 93 -10.83 -15.94 13.03
C LYS A 93 -10.73 -15.34 11.64
N PHE A 94 -9.52 -15.02 11.17
CA PHE A 94 -9.31 -14.46 9.84
C PHE A 94 -9.56 -15.49 8.73
N GLN A 95 -9.11 -16.73 8.92
CA GLN A 95 -9.33 -17.82 7.96
C GLN A 95 -10.82 -18.15 7.79
N ASP A 96 -11.57 -18.33 8.89
CA ASP A 96 -13.01 -18.60 8.87
C ASP A 96 -13.80 -17.48 8.18
N ALA A 97 -13.31 -16.25 8.28
CA ALA A 97 -13.91 -15.09 7.63
C ALA A 97 -13.52 -14.92 6.15
N GLY A 98 -12.52 -15.65 5.67
CA GLY A 98 -11.96 -15.47 4.33
C GLY A 98 -11.18 -14.15 4.15
N VAL A 99 -10.68 -13.56 5.24
CA VAL A 99 -9.87 -12.34 5.21
C VAL A 99 -8.39 -12.69 5.36
N GLU A 100 -7.58 -12.30 4.39
CA GLU A 100 -6.15 -12.60 4.38
C GLU A 100 -5.41 -11.64 5.34
N ILE A 101 -4.54 -12.17 6.20
CA ILE A 101 -3.57 -11.38 6.94
C ILE A 101 -2.37 -11.16 6.01
N TRP A 102 -2.07 -9.89 5.65
CA TRP A 102 -0.89 -9.55 4.88
C TRP A 102 0.37 -9.71 5.72
N GLY A 103 0.37 -9.12 6.91
CA GLY A 103 1.48 -9.19 7.84
C GLY A 103 1.27 -8.29 9.05
N CYS A 104 2.37 -8.02 9.75
CA CYS A 104 2.37 -7.09 10.88
C CYS A 104 3.23 -5.85 10.59
N GLY A 105 2.68 -4.66 10.87
CA GLY A 105 3.40 -3.40 10.85
C GLY A 105 4.07 -3.13 12.20
N SER A 106 5.38 -3.41 12.33
CA SER A 106 6.16 -3.12 13.53
C SER A 106 6.67 -1.68 13.55
N VAL A 107 7.26 -1.29 14.69
CA VAL A 107 8.02 -0.04 14.87
C VAL A 107 9.52 -0.28 15.01
N CYS A 108 10.01 -1.45 14.57
CA CYS A 108 11.43 -1.77 14.60
C CYS A 108 12.22 -0.81 13.71
N GLU A 109 13.30 -0.24 14.25
CA GLU A 109 14.16 0.77 13.61
C GLU A 109 15.62 0.42 13.86
N PHE A 110 16.49 0.64 12.87
CA PHE A 110 17.88 0.16 12.93
C PHE A 110 18.92 1.30 12.78
N HIS A 111 18.48 2.56 12.84
CA HIS A 111 19.31 3.73 12.60
C HIS A 111 20.01 4.28 13.86
N ALA A 112 19.66 3.80 15.06
CA ALA A 112 20.17 4.34 16.31
C ALA A 112 21.72 4.34 16.36
N ALA A 113 22.32 5.38 16.97
CA ALA A 113 23.76 5.44 17.17
C ALA A 113 24.24 4.37 18.18
N GLU A 114 23.39 4.07 19.16
CA GLU A 114 23.66 3.07 20.20
C GLU A 114 23.39 1.67 19.69
N GLN A 115 24.42 0.85 19.56
CA GLN A 115 24.32 -0.53 19.06
C GLN A 115 23.40 -1.41 19.88
N ALA A 116 23.27 -1.17 21.19
CA ALA A 116 22.34 -1.89 22.05
C ALA A 116 20.88 -1.71 21.59
N LYS A 117 20.48 -0.49 21.15
CA LYS A 117 19.15 -0.23 20.60
C LYS A 117 18.93 -0.91 19.26
N VAL A 118 19.95 -0.94 18.41
CA VAL A 118 19.89 -1.67 17.14
C VAL A 118 19.63 -3.15 17.40
N GLN A 119 20.37 -3.75 18.32
CA GLN A 119 20.23 -5.16 18.69
C GLN A 119 18.85 -5.47 19.30
N GLU A 120 18.34 -4.60 20.20
CA GLU A 120 17.00 -4.72 20.77
C GLU A 120 15.92 -4.72 19.67
N ASN A 121 16.03 -3.85 18.66
CA ASN A 121 15.11 -3.81 17.54
C ASN A 121 15.22 -5.05 16.64
N ILE A 122 16.41 -5.62 16.46
CA ILE A 122 16.60 -6.89 15.76
C ILE A 122 15.88 -8.03 16.50
N GLU A 123 16.06 -8.14 17.83
CA GLU A 123 15.39 -9.17 18.63
C GLU A 123 13.86 -8.97 18.66
N THR A 124 13.41 -7.74 18.72
CA THR A 124 11.98 -7.41 18.62
C THR A 124 11.41 -7.81 17.24
N CYS A 125 12.15 -7.51 16.16
CA CYS A 125 11.77 -7.93 14.82
C CYS A 125 11.65 -9.46 14.70
N LYS A 126 12.57 -10.23 15.28
CA LYS A 126 12.49 -11.70 15.32
C LYS A 126 11.22 -12.20 16.00
N LYS A 127 10.79 -11.56 17.10
CA LYS A 127 9.51 -11.88 17.77
C LYS A 127 8.30 -11.60 16.87
N PHE A 128 8.33 -10.53 16.08
CA PHE A 128 7.29 -10.27 15.07
C PHE A 128 7.33 -11.30 13.94
N VAL A 129 8.49 -11.80 13.53
CA VAL A 129 8.63 -12.89 12.55
C VAL A 129 7.90 -14.13 13.04
N GLU A 130 8.13 -14.55 14.29
CA GLU A 130 7.42 -15.70 14.91
C GLU A 130 5.91 -15.46 14.96
N LEU A 131 5.47 -14.26 15.38
CA LEU A 131 4.05 -13.90 15.39
C LEU A 131 3.43 -14.04 14.01
N VAL A 132 4.06 -13.45 12.98
CA VAL A 132 3.54 -13.46 11.61
C VAL A 132 3.45 -14.87 11.05
N GLN A 133 4.44 -15.72 11.31
CA GLN A 133 4.40 -17.15 10.96
C GLN A 133 3.20 -17.85 11.61
N ASP A 134 3.01 -17.67 12.91
CA ASP A 134 1.96 -18.35 13.68
C ASP A 134 0.54 -17.91 13.24
N ILE A 135 0.34 -16.62 12.96
CA ILE A 135 -0.96 -16.09 12.51
C ILE A 135 -1.21 -16.30 11.02
N GLY A 136 -0.23 -16.78 10.25
CA GLY A 136 -0.35 -17.06 8.81
C GLY A 136 -0.23 -15.83 7.93
N GLY A 137 0.45 -14.78 8.38
CA GLY A 137 0.82 -13.62 7.57
C GLY A 137 2.03 -13.88 6.69
N LYS A 138 2.40 -12.92 5.84
CA LYS A 138 3.47 -13.05 4.84
C LYS A 138 4.75 -12.31 5.22
N GLY A 139 4.67 -11.28 6.03
CA GLY A 139 5.86 -10.51 6.37
C GLY A 139 5.69 -9.51 7.50
N VAL A 140 6.82 -8.94 7.90
CA VAL A 140 6.93 -7.91 8.93
C VAL A 140 7.41 -6.62 8.30
N LYS A 141 6.63 -5.55 8.42
CA LYS A 141 7.06 -4.22 8.03
C LYS A 141 7.92 -3.61 9.13
N VAL A 142 9.07 -3.05 8.75
CA VAL A 142 10.03 -2.34 9.60
C VAL A 142 10.36 -0.98 9.01
N ARG A 143 11.01 -0.09 9.75
CA ARG A 143 11.32 1.27 9.30
C ARG A 143 12.81 1.59 9.42
N PRO A 144 13.43 2.36 8.50
CA PRO A 144 14.79 2.89 8.67
C PRO A 144 14.83 4.13 9.56
N ASN A 145 13.87 5.00 9.43
CA ASN A 145 13.41 6.15 10.22
C ASN A 145 14.34 7.35 10.40
N GLY A 146 15.47 7.44 9.71
CA GLY A 146 16.29 8.65 9.68
C GLY A 146 17.79 8.46 9.96
N PHE A 147 18.46 9.56 10.22
CA PHE A 147 19.90 9.60 10.50
C PHE A 147 20.16 10.16 11.90
N PRO A 148 20.93 9.45 12.76
CA PRO A 148 21.25 9.93 14.08
C PRO A 148 22.31 11.03 14.01
N LYS A 149 22.24 12.00 14.92
CA LYS A 149 23.21 13.08 15.02
C LYS A 149 24.62 12.53 15.30
N GLY A 150 25.61 13.01 14.57
CA GLY A 150 27.02 12.64 14.79
C GLY A 150 27.46 11.33 14.11
N VAL A 151 26.57 10.65 13.39
CA VAL A 151 26.92 9.49 12.56
C VAL A 151 26.75 9.86 11.09
N SER A 152 27.69 9.46 10.22
CA SER A 152 27.56 9.75 8.79
C SER A 152 26.40 8.97 8.18
N GLU A 153 25.77 9.55 7.14
CA GLU A 153 24.69 8.90 6.40
C GLU A 153 25.12 7.52 5.88
N GLU A 154 26.30 7.44 5.27
CA GLU A 154 26.85 6.19 4.73
C GLU A 154 26.91 5.07 5.79
N LYS A 155 27.50 5.37 6.97
CA LYS A 155 27.58 4.41 8.07
C LYS A 155 26.19 3.98 8.58
N THR A 156 25.24 4.92 8.62
CA THR A 156 23.87 4.62 9.04
C THR A 156 23.17 3.71 8.02
N LEU A 157 23.30 3.99 6.72
CA LEU A 157 22.69 3.16 5.66
C LEU A 157 23.28 1.74 5.68
N GLU A 158 24.61 1.62 5.85
CA GLU A 158 25.28 0.33 5.98
C GLU A 158 24.81 -0.43 7.23
N GLN A 159 24.69 0.22 8.38
CA GLN A 159 24.20 -0.35 9.63
C GLN A 159 22.77 -0.89 9.48
N ILE A 160 21.88 -0.09 8.89
CA ILE A 160 20.49 -0.53 8.63
C ILE A 160 20.51 -1.76 7.72
N GLY A 161 21.27 -1.75 6.64
CA GLY A 161 21.40 -2.89 5.74
C GLY A 161 21.89 -4.15 6.44
N LYS A 162 22.91 -4.06 7.29
CA LYS A 162 23.43 -5.20 8.09
C LYS A 162 22.42 -5.72 9.09
N ALA A 163 21.69 -4.85 9.79
CA ALA A 163 20.63 -5.24 10.72
C ALA A 163 19.50 -6.00 9.99
N LEU A 164 19.15 -5.55 8.79
CA LEU A 164 18.15 -6.22 7.94
C LEU A 164 18.59 -7.61 7.49
N VAL A 165 19.89 -7.89 7.32
CA VAL A 165 20.39 -9.24 7.05
C VAL A 165 20.01 -10.18 8.19
N GLU A 166 20.21 -9.75 9.46
CA GLU A 166 19.89 -10.60 10.62
C GLU A 166 18.38 -10.84 10.74
N CYS A 167 17.56 -9.81 10.51
CA CYS A 167 16.10 -9.99 10.44
C CYS A 167 15.69 -10.89 9.26
N GLY A 168 16.33 -10.73 8.11
CA GLY A 168 16.09 -11.54 6.90
C GLY A 168 16.40 -13.03 7.08
N LYS A 169 17.48 -13.37 7.80
CA LYS A 169 17.79 -14.76 8.16
C LYS A 169 16.68 -15.39 9.00
N ALA A 170 16.21 -14.67 10.03
CA ALA A 170 15.09 -15.14 10.85
C ALA A 170 13.82 -15.34 10.03
N ALA A 171 13.49 -14.36 9.18
CA ALA A 171 12.32 -14.41 8.30
C ALA A 171 12.40 -15.59 7.31
N SER A 172 13.58 -15.84 6.71
CA SER A 172 13.81 -16.96 5.82
C SER A 172 13.54 -18.30 6.51
N ASN A 173 14.03 -18.48 7.73
CA ASN A 173 13.82 -19.70 8.52
C ASN A 173 12.34 -19.93 8.87
N ALA A 174 11.57 -18.85 9.02
CA ALA A 174 10.15 -18.88 9.32
C ALA A 174 9.24 -18.92 8.06
N GLY A 175 9.80 -18.85 6.87
CA GLY A 175 9.05 -18.80 5.61
C GLY A 175 8.25 -17.51 5.43
N VAL A 176 8.69 -16.40 6.02
CA VAL A 176 8.09 -15.05 5.89
C VAL A 176 9.12 -14.04 5.36
N GLU A 177 8.71 -12.80 5.22
CA GLU A 177 9.55 -11.75 4.65
C GLU A 177 9.73 -10.57 5.63
N ILE A 178 10.76 -9.75 5.40
CA ILE A 178 10.91 -8.41 6.01
C ILE A 178 10.67 -7.37 4.93
N TRP A 179 9.87 -6.36 5.22
CA TRP A 179 9.57 -5.26 4.31
C TRP A 179 10.00 -3.94 4.93
N VAL A 180 11.05 -3.34 4.34
CA VAL A 180 11.54 -2.04 4.80
C VAL A 180 10.68 -0.96 4.20
N GLU A 181 9.97 -0.23 5.02
CA GLU A 181 9.17 0.91 4.56
C GLU A 181 10.08 2.03 4.05
N VAL A 182 9.82 2.57 2.88
CA VAL A 182 10.49 3.77 2.35
C VAL A 182 10.02 4.97 3.16
N HIS A 183 10.64 5.17 4.33
CA HIS A 183 10.18 6.08 5.39
C HIS A 183 11.35 6.79 6.09
N GLY A 184 11.04 7.91 6.74
CA GLY A 184 11.94 8.64 7.63
C GLY A 184 12.71 9.79 6.96
N SER A 185 13.20 10.70 7.79
CA SER A 185 13.94 11.88 7.33
C SER A 185 15.23 11.46 6.62
N GLY A 186 15.31 11.74 5.33
CA GLY A 186 16.43 11.39 4.47
C GLY A 186 16.47 9.90 4.07
N THR A 187 16.13 8.97 4.94
CA THR A 187 16.07 7.53 4.62
C THR A 187 14.91 7.18 3.68
N ALA A 188 13.88 8.01 3.58
CA ALA A 188 12.81 7.90 2.59
C ALA A 188 13.27 8.20 1.16
N LYS A 189 14.43 8.84 0.96
CA LYS A 189 14.94 9.11 -0.39
C LYS A 189 15.22 7.79 -1.13
N PRO A 190 14.70 7.59 -2.35
CA PRO A 190 14.88 6.34 -3.09
C PRO A 190 16.34 5.90 -3.24
N LYS A 191 17.28 6.84 -3.44
CA LYS A 191 18.73 6.55 -3.52
C LYS A 191 19.27 5.97 -2.22
N ASN A 192 18.84 6.49 -1.07
CA ASN A 192 19.27 5.98 0.24
C ASN A 192 18.67 4.61 0.53
N MET A 193 17.37 4.41 0.21
CA MET A 193 16.76 3.09 0.31
C MET A 193 17.46 2.07 -0.60
N HIS A 194 17.79 2.44 -1.83
CA HIS A 194 18.57 1.58 -2.72
C HIS A 194 19.94 1.19 -2.09
N THR A 195 20.64 2.14 -1.46
CA THR A 195 21.90 1.86 -0.75
C THR A 195 21.69 0.89 0.41
N ILE A 196 20.67 1.08 1.24
CA ILE A 196 20.29 0.13 2.31
C ILE A 196 20.08 -1.27 1.74
N MET A 197 19.32 -1.38 0.66
CA MET A 197 19.00 -2.69 0.05
C MET A 197 20.23 -3.35 -0.58
N LYS A 198 21.19 -2.59 -1.11
CA LYS A 198 22.47 -3.11 -1.59
C LYS A 198 23.33 -3.67 -0.44
N HIS A 199 23.35 -3.01 0.70
CA HIS A 199 24.05 -3.52 1.89
C HIS A 199 23.34 -4.75 2.49
N CYS A 200 22.02 -4.79 2.44
CA CYS A 200 21.25 -5.94 2.92
C CYS A 200 21.41 -7.18 2.03
N ASN A 201 21.17 -7.04 0.74
CA ASN A 201 21.28 -8.09 -0.28
C ASN A 201 20.76 -9.48 0.18
N HIS A 202 19.58 -9.53 0.83
CA HIS A 202 18.99 -10.75 1.36
C HIS A 202 17.65 -11.06 0.67
N PRO A 203 17.42 -12.31 0.16
CA PRO A 203 16.22 -12.62 -0.65
C PRO A 203 14.90 -12.50 0.11
N SER A 204 14.90 -12.72 1.43
CA SER A 204 13.70 -12.56 2.27
C SER A 204 13.46 -11.12 2.72
N VAL A 205 14.28 -10.15 2.29
CA VAL A 205 14.10 -8.73 2.57
C VAL A 205 13.69 -8.01 1.29
N GLY A 206 12.70 -7.15 1.40
CA GLY A 206 12.27 -6.26 0.33
C GLY A 206 11.85 -4.91 0.88
N VAL A 207 11.29 -4.07 0.05
CA VAL A 207 10.77 -2.77 0.46
C VAL A 207 9.24 -2.75 0.45
N THR A 208 8.67 -2.00 1.37
CA THR A 208 7.32 -1.45 1.23
C THR A 208 7.46 -0.10 0.55
N TRP A 209 7.04 -0.02 -0.71
CA TRP A 209 6.88 1.27 -1.38
C TRP A 209 5.94 2.13 -0.54
N ASN A 210 6.31 3.37 -0.26
CA ASN A 210 5.45 4.30 0.46
C ASN A 210 5.31 5.57 -0.37
N SER A 211 4.09 6.10 -0.49
CA SER A 211 3.82 7.22 -1.39
C SER A 211 4.35 8.55 -0.82
N ASN A 212 5.65 8.78 -0.96
CA ASN A 212 6.37 9.95 -0.45
C ASN A 212 6.56 11.02 -1.53
N ALA A 213 6.69 12.28 -1.10
CA ALA A 213 7.04 13.37 -2.01
C ALA A 213 8.43 13.15 -2.65
N ASP A 214 9.36 12.52 -1.93
CA ASP A 214 10.72 12.21 -2.41
C ASP A 214 10.74 11.19 -3.58
N ASP A 215 9.63 10.45 -3.79
CA ASP A 215 9.52 9.53 -4.92
C ASP A 215 9.34 10.28 -6.25
N VAL A 216 8.79 11.51 -6.20
CA VAL A 216 8.37 12.26 -7.39
C VAL A 216 9.54 13.10 -7.90
N GLN A 217 9.96 12.83 -9.14
CA GLN A 217 10.98 13.57 -9.86
C GLN A 217 10.35 14.17 -11.12
N ASN A 218 10.33 15.50 -11.25
CA ASN A 218 9.72 16.20 -12.38
C ASN A 218 8.26 15.75 -12.68
N GLY A 219 7.46 15.49 -11.64
CA GLY A 219 6.07 15.07 -11.75
C GLY A 219 5.86 13.56 -12.02
N SER A 220 6.92 12.76 -12.02
CA SER A 220 6.89 11.31 -12.29
C SER A 220 7.53 10.51 -11.17
N VAL A 221 7.03 9.29 -10.90
CA VAL A 221 7.65 8.33 -9.97
C VAL A 221 8.49 7.27 -10.68
N LYS A 222 8.61 7.34 -12.00
CA LYS A 222 9.24 6.30 -12.82
C LYS A 222 10.71 6.06 -12.45
N GLU A 223 11.52 7.11 -12.25
CA GLU A 223 12.93 6.96 -11.92
C GLU A 223 13.10 6.24 -10.57
N SER A 224 12.36 6.67 -9.56
CA SER A 224 12.38 6.08 -8.22
C SER A 224 11.84 4.65 -8.23
N PHE A 225 10.80 4.38 -9.03
CA PHE A 225 10.24 3.05 -9.20
C PHE A 225 11.25 2.08 -9.83
N GLU A 226 11.87 2.44 -10.96
CA GLU A 226 12.87 1.59 -11.63
C GLU A 226 14.06 1.30 -10.72
N LEU A 227 14.47 2.26 -9.90
CA LEU A 227 15.55 2.10 -8.92
C LEU A 227 15.23 1.06 -7.85
N LEU A 228 13.98 1.04 -7.33
CA LEU A 228 13.58 0.19 -6.21
C LEU A 228 12.80 -1.08 -6.64
N LYS A 229 12.35 -1.15 -7.88
CA LYS A 229 11.55 -2.26 -8.44
C LYS A 229 12.04 -3.66 -8.08
N PRO A 230 13.35 -3.98 -8.08
CA PRO A 230 13.82 -5.33 -7.76
C PRO A 230 13.47 -5.80 -6.34
N TRP A 231 13.16 -4.88 -5.44
CA TRP A 231 12.91 -5.18 -4.03
C TRP A 231 11.48 -4.91 -3.58
N ILE A 232 10.61 -4.34 -4.43
CA ILE A 232 9.24 -4.01 -4.01
C ILE A 232 8.44 -5.28 -3.71
N LYS A 233 8.12 -5.49 -2.44
CA LYS A 233 7.34 -6.64 -1.95
C LYS A 233 6.02 -6.27 -1.31
N SER A 234 5.84 -5.02 -0.90
CA SER A 234 4.62 -4.43 -0.35
C SER A 234 4.50 -2.97 -0.80
N CYS A 235 3.33 -2.39 -0.65
CA CYS A 235 3.11 -0.99 -1.01
C CYS A 235 2.07 -0.36 -0.08
N HIS A 236 2.39 0.78 0.50
CA HIS A 236 1.45 1.67 1.19
C HIS A 236 1.02 2.79 0.24
N ILE A 237 -0.27 2.98 0.09
CA ILE A 237 -0.87 4.05 -0.70
C ILE A 237 -1.65 5.00 0.19
N ASN A 238 -1.53 6.28 -0.08
CA ASN A 238 -2.07 7.37 0.72
C ASN A 238 -3.39 7.88 0.14
N ASP A 239 -3.64 9.19 0.21
CA ASP A 239 -4.81 9.82 -0.37
C ASP A 239 -4.71 9.83 -1.89
N LEU A 240 -5.55 9.05 -2.56
CA LEU A 240 -5.56 8.90 -4.02
C LEU A 240 -5.98 10.17 -4.76
N PHE A 241 -6.63 11.14 -4.09
CA PHE A 241 -6.94 12.44 -4.69
C PHE A 241 -5.69 13.26 -5.02
N LYS A 242 -4.54 12.89 -4.48
CA LYS A 242 -3.25 13.48 -4.85
C LYS A 242 -2.89 13.28 -6.33
N ASP A 243 -3.43 12.26 -7.00
CA ASP A 243 -3.30 12.08 -8.45
C ASP A 243 -3.96 13.21 -9.21
N GLN A 244 -5.20 13.53 -8.88
CA GLN A 244 -5.97 14.63 -9.47
C GLN A 244 -5.31 16.00 -9.26
N SER A 245 -4.69 16.22 -8.11
CA SER A 245 -4.02 17.50 -7.79
C SER A 245 -2.58 17.59 -8.33
N GLY A 246 -2.07 16.54 -8.95
CA GLY A 246 -0.68 16.47 -9.43
C GLY A 246 0.37 16.36 -8.31
N GLN A 247 -0.04 16.12 -7.07
CA GLN A 247 0.89 15.98 -5.94
C GLN A 247 1.56 14.61 -5.90
N TYR A 248 0.86 13.56 -6.37
CA TYR A 248 1.43 12.21 -6.45
C TYR A 248 0.78 11.42 -7.59
N PRO A 249 1.55 10.94 -8.59
CA PRO A 249 0.99 10.34 -9.81
C PRO A 249 0.63 8.85 -9.60
N TYR A 250 -0.49 8.56 -8.91
CA TYR A 250 -0.93 7.19 -8.64
C TYR A 250 -1.28 6.40 -9.90
N ARG A 251 -1.85 7.03 -10.91
CA ARG A 251 -2.16 6.40 -12.20
C ARG A 251 -0.88 5.88 -12.87
N GLU A 252 0.19 6.69 -12.86
CA GLU A 252 1.49 6.25 -13.35
C GLU A 252 2.05 5.10 -12.51
N LEU A 253 2.01 5.21 -11.17
CA LEU A 253 2.50 4.16 -10.28
C LEU A 253 1.79 2.82 -10.53
N PHE A 254 0.46 2.82 -10.66
CA PHE A 254 -0.31 1.60 -10.91
C PHE A 254 -0.05 1.03 -12.30
N SER A 255 0.15 1.88 -13.31
CA SER A 255 0.62 1.46 -14.64
C SER A 255 2.01 0.79 -14.59
N LEU A 256 2.93 1.35 -13.79
CA LEU A 256 4.26 0.77 -13.59
C LEU A 256 4.18 -0.58 -12.85
N PHE A 257 3.32 -0.72 -11.83
CA PHE A 257 3.07 -2.01 -11.18
C PHE A 257 2.54 -3.05 -12.17
N THR A 258 1.54 -2.68 -12.98
CA THR A 258 0.97 -3.59 -13.99
C THR A 258 2.04 -4.03 -15.00
N LYS A 259 2.80 -3.08 -15.54
CA LYS A 259 3.85 -3.37 -16.54
C LYS A 259 5.01 -4.20 -15.97
N SER A 260 5.30 -4.07 -14.68
CA SER A 260 6.35 -4.85 -14.01
C SER A 260 5.89 -6.26 -13.59
N GLY A 261 4.62 -6.59 -13.77
CA GLY A 261 4.06 -7.86 -13.30
C GLY A 261 3.87 -7.94 -11.77
N TYR A 262 3.83 -6.79 -11.08
CA TYR A 262 3.55 -6.76 -9.64
C TYR A 262 2.16 -7.35 -9.37
N ASN A 263 2.11 -8.42 -8.60
CA ASN A 263 0.89 -9.19 -8.30
C ASN A 263 0.61 -9.33 -6.80
N ARG A 264 1.19 -8.41 -6.00
CA ARG A 264 1.09 -8.44 -4.53
C ARG A 264 -0.04 -7.50 -4.03
N THR A 265 0.22 -6.66 -3.04
CA THR A 265 -0.83 -5.84 -2.42
C THR A 265 -0.40 -4.37 -2.34
N THR A 266 -1.33 -3.48 -2.68
CA THR A 266 -1.29 -2.06 -2.32
C THR A 266 -2.21 -1.86 -1.11
N LEU A 267 -1.70 -1.30 -0.04
CA LEU A 267 -2.38 -1.19 1.25
C LEU A 267 -2.75 0.26 1.54
N ILE A 268 -4.01 0.50 1.87
CA ILE A 268 -4.51 1.82 2.23
C ILE A 268 -3.88 2.25 3.56
N GLU A 269 -3.11 3.33 3.55
CA GLU A 269 -2.51 3.96 4.73
C GLU A 269 -2.78 5.46 4.73
N VAL A 270 -4.02 5.87 4.94
CA VAL A 270 -4.41 7.29 4.96
C VAL A 270 -4.39 7.88 6.36
N GLY A 271 -4.01 9.15 6.47
CA GLY A 271 -3.96 9.90 7.73
C GLY A 271 -5.34 10.34 8.25
N ARG A 272 -6.43 9.69 7.82
CA ARG A 272 -7.81 10.04 8.20
C ARG A 272 -8.35 9.10 9.27
N THR A 273 -9.22 9.63 10.10
CA THR A 273 -10.05 8.87 11.05
C THR A 273 -11.51 9.21 10.82
N PHE A 274 -12.41 8.28 11.16
CA PHE A 274 -13.84 8.48 11.07
C PHE A 274 -14.48 8.21 12.44
N PRO A 275 -15.67 8.79 12.71
CA PRO A 275 -16.32 8.67 14.02
C PRO A 275 -16.77 7.24 14.34
N ASP A 276 -17.09 6.45 13.32
CA ASP A 276 -17.68 5.12 13.47
C ASP A 276 -17.31 4.15 12.32
N GLU A 277 -17.71 2.89 12.49
CA GLU A 277 -17.51 1.80 11.53
C GLU A 277 -18.24 2.09 10.19
N ALA A 278 -19.46 2.62 10.24
CA ALA A 278 -20.26 2.86 9.03
C ALA A 278 -19.62 3.91 8.12
N SER A 279 -19.20 5.05 8.70
CA SER A 279 -18.49 6.10 7.98
C SER A 279 -17.15 5.61 7.39
N THR A 280 -16.45 4.74 8.11
CA THR A 280 -15.22 4.11 7.60
C THR A 280 -15.52 3.20 6.41
N ILE A 281 -16.57 2.38 6.47
CA ILE A 281 -16.99 1.51 5.37
C ILE A 281 -17.34 2.33 4.13
N GLU A 282 -18.12 3.41 4.28
CA GLU A 282 -18.48 4.28 3.16
C GLU A 282 -17.24 4.92 2.51
N PHE A 283 -16.33 5.45 3.31
CA PHE A 283 -15.06 5.98 2.80
C PHE A 283 -14.28 4.93 2.02
N LEU A 284 -14.14 3.73 2.57
CA LEU A 284 -13.38 2.65 1.93
C LEU A 284 -14.02 2.18 0.62
N LYS A 285 -15.35 2.20 0.48
CA LYS A 285 -16.04 1.92 -0.79
C LYS A 285 -15.69 2.97 -1.85
N TYR A 286 -15.71 4.26 -1.51
CA TYR A 286 -15.29 5.34 -2.42
C TYR A 286 -13.81 5.22 -2.78
N TYR A 287 -12.96 4.94 -1.79
CA TYR A 287 -11.53 4.75 -2.02
C TYR A 287 -11.27 3.60 -3.01
N LYS A 288 -11.96 2.46 -2.83
CA LYS A 288 -11.85 1.31 -3.73
C LYS A 288 -12.30 1.65 -5.16
N ALA A 289 -13.41 2.39 -5.31
CA ALA A 289 -13.88 2.82 -6.62
C ALA A 289 -12.85 3.72 -7.33
N LEU A 290 -12.25 4.67 -6.63
CA LEU A 290 -11.19 5.52 -7.17
C LEU A 290 -9.92 4.73 -7.48
N TRP A 291 -9.53 3.80 -6.61
CA TRP A 291 -8.40 2.90 -6.86
C TRP A 291 -8.57 2.08 -8.15
N LEU A 292 -9.76 1.49 -8.35
CA LEU A 292 -10.09 0.75 -9.57
C LEU A 292 -10.01 1.65 -10.82
N GLU A 293 -10.47 2.89 -10.71
CA GLU A 293 -10.40 3.86 -11.80
C GLU A 293 -8.95 4.22 -12.16
N LEU A 294 -8.10 4.45 -11.16
CA LEU A 294 -6.69 4.75 -11.37
C LEU A 294 -5.89 3.55 -11.91
N CYS A 295 -6.33 2.32 -11.64
CA CYS A 295 -5.70 1.11 -12.17
C CYS A 295 -6.01 0.84 -13.67
N ARG A 296 -7.02 1.51 -14.24
CA ARG A 296 -7.39 1.32 -15.65
C ARG A 296 -6.44 1.98 -16.66
N GLY A 297 -5.52 2.79 -16.21
CA GLY A 297 -4.50 3.47 -17.04
C GLY A 297 -4.95 4.84 -17.49
#